data_4de1ca8b26e86f32cd67a9862334f42c
#
_entry.id   4de1ca8b26e86f32cd67a9862334f42c
#
_cell.length_a   1.000
_cell.length_b   1.000
_cell.length_c   1.000
_cell.angle_alpha   90.00
_cell.angle_beta   90.00
_cell.angle_gamma   90.00
#
_symmetry.space_group_name_H-M   'P 1'
#
loop_
_entity.id
_entity.type
_entity.pdbx_description
1 polymer ?
#
loop_
_entity_poly.entity_id
_entity_poly.type
_entity_poly.pdbx_seq_one_letter_code
_entity_poly.pdbx_strand_id
1 'polypeptide(L)'
;FHLIISHHPLIFKGVKNILNDNTLGRIITKAIKHDISIAAMHTNLDNSYYGVNRILAEKLGLKNLNILHVNNSVSPRLDDSDIQIGSGMIGEFENEMSETDFLKLIKKKDLMWERYVIPNC
;
A
#
# COMPACT_ATOMS: atom_id res chain seq x y z
N PHE A 1 7.68 -23.26 -1.01
CA PHE A 1 7.18 -21.91 -1.36
C PHE A 1 8.26 -21.19 -2.15
N HIS A 2 7.87 -20.58 -3.30
CA HIS A 2 8.83 -19.89 -4.17
C HIS A 2 8.64 -18.37 -4.17
N LEU A 3 7.60 -17.85 -3.48
CA LEU A 3 7.30 -16.43 -3.40
C LEU A 3 6.84 -16.05 -1.99
N ILE A 4 7.42 -14.97 -1.46
CA ILE A 4 6.96 -14.27 -0.27
C ILE A 4 6.47 -12.90 -0.70
N ILE A 5 5.25 -12.53 -0.31
CA ILE A 5 4.72 -11.18 -0.49
C ILE A 5 4.73 -10.49 0.87
N SER A 6 5.35 -9.34 0.95
CA SER A 6 5.38 -8.50 2.16
C SER A 6 4.86 -7.11 1.86
N HIS A 7 4.39 -6.39 2.88
CA HIS A 7 4.07 -4.98 2.74
C HIS A 7 5.35 -4.14 2.73
N HIS A 8 6.18 -4.28 3.76
CA HIS A 8 7.45 -3.56 3.82
C HIS A 8 8.55 -4.28 3.03
N PRO A 9 9.37 -3.54 2.27
CA PRO A 9 10.50 -4.14 1.58
C PRO A 9 11.54 -4.68 2.56
N LEU A 10 12.06 -5.85 2.28
CA LEU A 10 13.16 -6.44 3.05
C LEU A 10 14.40 -5.54 3.03
N ILE A 11 14.68 -4.95 1.88
CA ILE A 11 15.79 -4.02 1.68
C ILE A 11 15.22 -2.62 1.50
N PHE A 12 15.25 -1.80 2.55
CA PHE A 12 14.75 -0.42 2.51
C PHE A 12 15.85 0.59 2.13
N LYS A 13 17.07 0.33 2.58
CA LYS A 13 18.26 1.13 2.24
C LYS A 13 19.24 0.27 1.48
N GLY A 14 20.01 0.87 0.56
CA GLY A 14 21.04 0.15 -0.20
C GLY A 14 21.96 -0.67 0.70
N VAL A 15 22.17 -1.93 0.34
CA VAL A 15 23.03 -2.88 1.08
C VAL A 15 24.40 -2.88 0.44
N LYS A 16 25.43 -2.60 1.24
CA LYS A 16 26.83 -2.61 0.76
C LYS A 16 27.46 -4.01 0.75
N ASN A 17 26.99 -4.88 1.63
CA ASN A 17 27.45 -6.27 1.75
C ASN A 17 26.33 -7.17 2.30
N ILE A 18 26.43 -8.46 2.01
CA ILE A 18 25.49 -9.47 2.51
C ILE A 18 26.30 -10.45 3.36
N LEU A 19 26.16 -10.32 4.67
CA LEU A 19 26.87 -11.14 5.66
C LEU A 19 25.87 -11.95 6.49
N ASN A 20 26.27 -13.13 6.93
CA ASN A 20 25.42 -13.99 7.75
C ASN A 20 25.42 -13.63 9.26
N ASP A 21 26.09 -12.58 9.64
CA ASP A 21 26.19 -12.08 11.02
C ASP A 21 24.94 -11.28 11.48
N ASN A 22 24.11 -10.83 10.54
CA ASN A 22 22.90 -10.06 10.81
C ASN A 22 21.66 -10.70 10.18
N THR A 23 20.48 -10.26 10.65
CA THR A 23 19.19 -10.83 10.22
C THR A 23 18.92 -10.63 8.73
N LEU A 24 19.20 -9.43 8.20
CA LEU A 24 18.97 -9.10 6.79
C LEU A 24 19.80 -10.01 5.87
N GLY A 25 21.11 -10.12 6.15
CA GLY A 25 22.00 -10.97 5.35
C GLY A 25 21.61 -12.45 5.42
N ARG A 26 21.18 -12.95 6.59
CA ARG A 26 20.68 -14.33 6.70
C ARG A 26 19.42 -14.58 5.88
N ILE A 27 18.46 -13.62 5.88
CA ILE A 27 17.23 -13.76 5.10
C ILE A 27 17.55 -13.75 3.60
N ILE A 28 18.37 -12.80 3.14
CA ILE A 28 18.77 -12.71 1.72
C ILE A 28 19.47 -14.00 1.29
N THR A 29 20.44 -14.47 2.08
CA THR A 29 21.19 -15.71 1.78
C THR A 29 20.26 -16.92 1.72
N LYS A 30 19.30 -17.03 2.64
CA LYS A 30 18.31 -18.13 2.62
C LYS A 30 17.40 -18.03 1.41
N ALA A 31 16.89 -16.85 1.09
CA ALA A 31 16.02 -16.66 -0.08
C ALA A 31 16.73 -17.09 -1.37
N ILE A 32 17.97 -16.66 -1.57
CA ILE A 32 18.77 -17.05 -2.73
C ILE A 32 19.03 -18.56 -2.77
N LYS A 33 19.46 -19.17 -1.65
CA LYS A 33 19.77 -20.60 -1.60
C LYS A 33 18.56 -21.51 -1.84
N HIS A 34 17.36 -21.04 -1.54
CA HIS A 34 16.13 -21.80 -1.70
C HIS A 34 15.27 -21.35 -2.86
N ASP A 35 15.80 -20.50 -3.75
CA ASP A 35 15.10 -19.97 -4.92
C ASP A 35 13.74 -19.34 -4.55
N ILE A 36 13.75 -18.49 -3.50
CA ILE A 36 12.57 -17.79 -3.01
C ILE A 36 12.62 -16.34 -3.47
N SER A 37 11.63 -15.93 -4.28
CA SER A 37 11.40 -14.53 -4.62
C SER A 37 10.72 -13.79 -3.47
N ILE A 38 11.09 -12.52 -3.26
CA ILE A 38 10.44 -11.66 -2.25
C ILE A 38 9.93 -10.41 -2.97
N ALA A 39 8.62 -10.21 -2.93
CA ALA A 39 7.95 -9.04 -3.50
C ALA A 39 7.38 -8.14 -2.41
N ALA A 40 7.73 -6.84 -2.45
CA ALA A 40 7.17 -5.85 -1.52
C ALA A 40 6.04 -5.07 -2.18
N MET A 41 4.85 -5.12 -1.56
CA MET A 41 3.67 -4.36 -1.94
C MET A 41 3.55 -3.13 -1.03
N HIS A 42 4.38 -2.12 -1.32
CA HIS A 42 4.52 -0.87 -0.55
C HIS A 42 3.97 0.32 -1.35
N THR A 43 4.77 1.33 -1.62
CA THR A 43 4.37 2.53 -2.38
C THR A 43 3.90 2.23 -3.81
N ASN A 44 4.32 1.14 -4.42
CA ASN A 44 3.77 0.66 -5.68
C ASN A 44 2.27 0.35 -5.59
N LEU A 45 1.81 -0.19 -4.45
CA LEU A 45 0.39 -0.44 -4.20
C LEU A 45 -0.35 0.85 -3.81
N ASP A 46 0.30 1.74 -3.02
CA ASP A 46 -0.28 3.03 -2.66
C ASP A 46 -0.52 3.92 -3.89
N ASN A 47 0.39 3.85 -4.88
CA ASN A 47 0.32 4.65 -6.10
C ASN A 47 -0.56 4.04 -7.20
N SER A 48 -1.06 2.84 -7.00
CA SER A 48 -1.98 2.19 -7.94
C SER A 48 -3.38 2.82 -7.83
N TYR A 49 -4.01 3.12 -8.98
CA TYR A 49 -5.39 3.60 -9.02
C TYR A 49 -6.35 2.63 -8.30
N TYR A 50 -6.15 1.32 -8.44
CA TYR A 50 -6.94 0.29 -7.76
C TYR A 50 -6.35 -0.13 -6.40
N GLY A 51 -5.40 0.63 -5.88
CA GLY A 51 -4.68 0.33 -4.65
C GLY A 51 -5.42 0.73 -3.38
N VAL A 52 -4.65 0.82 -2.30
CA VAL A 52 -5.15 1.02 -0.93
C VAL A 52 -5.94 2.32 -0.79
N ASN A 53 -5.49 3.40 -1.43
CA ASN A 53 -6.14 4.71 -1.33
C ASN A 53 -7.56 4.70 -1.92
N ARG A 54 -7.76 3.99 -3.05
CA ARG A 54 -9.08 3.84 -3.64
C ARG A 54 -10.01 3.03 -2.74
N ILE A 55 -9.53 1.89 -2.23
CA ILE A 55 -10.32 1.06 -1.32
C ILE A 55 -10.74 1.84 -0.08
N LEU A 56 -9.84 2.67 0.46
CA LEU A 56 -10.15 3.54 1.60
C LEU A 56 -11.21 4.57 1.24
N ALA A 57 -11.09 5.25 0.11
CA ALA A 57 -12.04 6.24 -0.37
C ALA A 57 -13.44 5.62 -0.58
N GLU A 58 -13.52 4.45 -1.19
CA GLU A 58 -14.76 3.69 -1.38
C GLU A 58 -15.37 3.27 -0.04
N LYS A 59 -14.56 2.81 0.91
CA LYS A 59 -15.03 2.50 2.27
C LYS A 59 -15.58 3.73 3.00
N LEU A 60 -15.03 4.90 2.78
CA LEU A 60 -15.55 6.17 3.29
C LEU A 60 -16.87 6.58 2.62
N GLY A 61 -17.16 6.05 1.44
CA GLY A 61 -18.35 6.38 0.66
C GLY A 61 -18.15 7.55 -0.28
N LEU A 62 -16.90 7.90 -0.59
CA LEU A 62 -16.58 8.94 -1.56
C LEU A 62 -16.97 8.51 -2.97
N LYS A 63 -17.43 9.48 -3.77
CA LYS A 63 -17.78 9.37 -5.18
C LYS A 63 -16.81 10.21 -6.02
N ASN A 64 -16.90 10.09 -7.35
CA ASN A 64 -16.10 10.87 -8.30
C ASN A 64 -14.58 10.80 -7.98
N LEU A 65 -14.11 9.58 -7.73
CA LEU A 65 -12.75 9.32 -7.28
C LEU A 65 -11.72 9.63 -8.38
N ASN A 66 -10.73 10.44 -8.02
CA ASN A 66 -9.57 10.74 -8.87
C ASN A 66 -8.29 10.65 -8.04
N ILE A 67 -7.14 10.43 -8.70
CA ILE A 67 -5.84 10.50 -8.05
C ILE A 67 -5.56 11.94 -7.64
N LEU A 68 -5.18 12.15 -6.39
CA LEU A 68 -4.87 13.47 -5.84
C LEU A 68 -3.60 14.07 -6.45
N HIS A 69 -2.56 13.26 -6.63
CA HIS A 69 -1.29 13.68 -7.18
C HIS A 69 -0.83 12.69 -8.25
N VAL A 70 -1.08 13.01 -9.51
CA VAL A 70 -0.76 12.16 -10.67
C VAL A 70 0.76 12.16 -10.91
N ASN A 71 1.33 10.98 -11.11
CA ASN A 71 2.72 10.81 -11.49
C ASN A 71 2.84 10.60 -13.00
N ASN A 72 3.14 11.66 -13.73
CA ASN A 72 3.28 11.63 -15.18
C ASN A 72 4.60 11.00 -15.67
N SER A 73 5.52 10.67 -14.75
CA SER A 73 6.83 10.09 -15.10
C SER A 73 6.77 8.56 -15.26
N VAL A 74 5.66 7.94 -14.90
CA VAL A 74 5.46 6.49 -14.98
C VAL A 74 4.33 6.19 -15.95
N SER A 75 4.67 5.56 -17.08
CA SER A 75 3.65 4.98 -17.96
C SER A 75 3.14 3.67 -17.39
N PRO A 76 1.81 3.45 -17.36
CA PRO A 76 1.28 2.13 -17.08
C PRO A 76 1.81 1.15 -18.12
N ARG A 77 2.40 0.04 -17.68
CA ARG A 77 2.95 -0.99 -18.58
C ARG A 77 1.90 -1.97 -19.11
N LEU A 78 0.63 -1.76 -18.79
CA LEU A 78 -0.49 -2.58 -19.25
C LEU A 78 -1.26 -1.80 -20.32
N ASP A 79 -1.89 -2.50 -21.24
CA ASP A 79 -2.63 -1.96 -22.40
C ASP A 79 -3.81 -1.00 -22.06
N ASP A 80 -4.03 -0.71 -20.80
CA ASP A 80 -4.97 0.30 -20.30
C ASP A 80 -4.28 1.68 -20.27
N SER A 81 -4.27 2.35 -21.40
CA SER A 81 -3.73 3.72 -21.57
C SER A 81 -4.39 4.78 -20.67
N ASP A 82 -5.52 4.45 -20.04
CA ASP A 82 -6.32 5.38 -19.24
C ASP A 82 -6.09 5.25 -17.72
N ILE A 83 -5.29 4.26 -17.26
CA ILE A 83 -5.01 4.11 -15.84
C ILE A 83 -3.95 5.10 -15.41
N GLN A 84 -4.35 6.08 -14.62
CA GLN A 84 -3.43 7.00 -13.97
C GLN A 84 -2.71 6.32 -12.79
N ILE A 85 -1.44 6.65 -12.61
CA ILE A 85 -0.64 6.25 -11.45
C ILE A 85 -0.31 7.51 -10.64
N GLY A 86 -0.43 7.43 -9.31
CA GLY A 86 -0.12 8.58 -8.47
C GLY A 86 -0.51 8.36 -7.01
N SER A 87 -0.27 9.36 -6.19
CA SER A 87 -0.41 9.28 -4.73
C SER A 87 -1.70 9.92 -4.25
N GLY A 88 -2.34 9.25 -3.29
CA GLY A 88 -3.56 9.71 -2.66
C GLY A 88 -4.78 9.63 -3.58
N MET A 89 -5.94 9.80 -2.98
CA MET A 89 -7.23 9.80 -3.68
C MET A 89 -8.05 11.00 -3.21
N ILE A 90 -8.70 11.67 -4.15
CA ILE A 90 -9.67 12.74 -3.89
C ILE A 90 -11.03 12.28 -4.37
N GLY A 91 -12.09 12.66 -3.66
CA GLY A 91 -13.46 12.38 -4.01
C GLY A 91 -14.42 13.27 -3.24
N GLU A 92 -15.69 13.12 -3.50
CA GLU A 92 -16.76 13.93 -2.95
C GLU A 92 -17.75 13.06 -2.18
N PHE A 93 -18.31 13.59 -1.09
CA PHE A 93 -19.49 13.01 -0.48
C PHE A 93 -20.73 13.41 -1.29
N GLU A 94 -21.71 12.52 -1.36
CA GLU A 94 -22.97 12.79 -2.04
C GLU A 94 -23.75 13.96 -1.41
N ASN A 95 -23.59 14.15 -0.10
CA ASN A 95 -24.19 15.23 0.67
C ASN A 95 -23.13 15.94 1.49
N GLU A 96 -23.35 17.23 1.73
CA GLU A 96 -22.53 18.00 2.67
C GLU A 96 -22.53 17.37 4.06
N MET A 97 -21.37 17.37 4.69
CA MET A 97 -21.16 16.73 5.99
C MET A 97 -20.39 17.67 6.91
N SER A 98 -20.83 17.76 8.17
CA SER A 98 -20.07 18.49 9.18
C SER A 98 -18.77 17.74 9.55
N GLU A 99 -17.76 18.48 10.02
CA GLU A 99 -16.52 17.88 10.53
C GLU A 99 -16.81 16.83 11.63
N THR A 100 -17.74 17.15 12.54
CA THR A 100 -18.13 16.24 13.62
C THR A 100 -18.72 14.94 13.09
N ASP A 101 -19.56 15.00 12.06
CA ASP A 101 -20.16 13.80 11.49
C ASP A 101 -19.18 13.00 10.65
N PHE A 102 -18.24 13.68 9.99
CA PHE A 102 -17.12 13.01 9.33
C PHE A 102 -16.26 12.22 10.33
N LEU A 103 -15.91 12.81 11.48
CA LEU A 103 -15.14 12.11 12.51
C LEU A 103 -15.92 10.91 13.10
N LYS A 104 -17.24 11.03 13.27
CA LYS A 104 -18.10 9.89 13.65
C LYS A 104 -18.12 8.79 12.60
N LEU A 105 -18.16 9.17 11.30
CA LEU A 105 -18.11 8.23 10.19
C LEU A 105 -16.80 7.41 10.20
N ILE A 106 -15.66 8.07 10.36
CA ILE A 106 -14.35 7.40 10.44
C ILE A 106 -14.33 6.40 11.60
N LYS A 107 -14.79 6.81 12.79
CA LYS A 107 -14.87 5.92 13.96
C LYS A 107 -15.78 4.72 13.72
N LYS A 108 -16.98 4.96 13.13
CA LYS A 108 -17.93 3.90 12.84
C LYS A 108 -17.44 2.88 11.83
N LYS A 109 -16.64 3.32 10.86
CA LYS A 109 -16.07 2.46 9.80
C LYS A 109 -14.86 1.66 10.28
N ASP A 110 -14.46 1.79 11.54
CA ASP A 110 -13.31 1.12 12.16
C ASP A 110 -11.99 1.40 11.39
N LEU A 111 -11.91 2.59 10.79
CA LEU A 111 -10.74 3.05 10.05
C LEU A 111 -9.66 3.64 10.98
N MET A 112 -9.90 3.61 12.29
CA MET A 112 -8.92 4.02 13.31
C MET A 112 -8.14 2.81 13.81
N TRP A 113 -6.87 2.97 13.94
CA TRP A 113 -5.81 2.00 14.27
C TRP A 113 -5.96 1.21 15.59
N GLU A 114 -6.99 1.43 16.36
CA GLU A 114 -7.03 0.95 17.75
C GLU A 114 -7.36 -0.54 17.93
N ARG A 115 -7.53 -1.36 16.89
CA ARG A 115 -7.93 -2.76 17.06
C ARG A 115 -7.24 -3.80 16.20
N TYR A 116 -6.02 -3.61 15.79
CA TYR A 116 -5.21 -4.77 15.40
C TYR A 116 -4.34 -5.22 16.58
N VAL A 117 -4.98 -5.77 17.60
CA VAL A 117 -4.30 -6.70 18.51
C VAL A 117 -4.09 -7.96 17.67
N ILE A 118 -2.86 -8.20 17.23
CA ILE A 118 -2.46 -9.48 16.69
C ILE A 118 -2.64 -10.48 17.84
N PRO A 119 -3.53 -11.49 17.72
CA PRO A 119 -3.56 -12.56 18.72
C PRO A 119 -2.19 -13.22 18.68
N ASN A 120 -1.63 -13.43 19.84
CA ASN A 120 -0.31 -14.02 20.09
C ASN A 120 0.02 -15.14 19.10
N CYS A 121 1.11 -14.97 18.32
CA CYS A 121 1.89 -16.09 17.81
C CYS A 121 2.79 -16.63 18.91
#